data_85ff9b667718bb56748a29fd678fa6a9
#
_entry.id   85ff9b667718bb56748a29fd678fa6a9
#
_cell.length_a   1.000
_cell.length_b   1.000
_cell.length_c   1.000
_cell.angle_alpha   90.00
_cell.angle_beta   90.00
_cell.angle_gamma   90.00
#
_symmetry.space_group_name_H-M   'P 1'
#
loop_
_entity.id
_entity.type
_entity.pdbx_description
1 polymer ?
#
loop_
_entity_poly.entity_id
_entity_poly.type
_entity_poly.pdbx_seq_one_letter_code
_entity_poly.pdbx_strand_id
1 'polypeptide(L)'
;SCGLGYLYKSQVVVGYPDGTFKGERNMTRYELAQVIVRLMAREDQLNAEQKATLDKLAGEYADELANLGVRVSNLEKKVGNISWSGDARMQYQHNLDGDKDHTDAWKGRLRINADAQVNDQVVVSGRFVSEMDFKDSGDAKTIMDRIHARWTPNDAFYMDLGRQGVALDQTGVFWDEDGRFDGVVAGYDNGKFGAEFGYGRFQDAERSMDHYHWENSASIESWYGKLTGHFGESSAVSAFYLKNVQGLDGNSVDPDIKGAHVHAWGAGATIDLGDSGLNIDGDFIQTRGNRDLGHANLWTAGLNYGKVDLNKPGSFTLGVHYVRADAGAYLLGNSALDMTDQLEYGWDNGTGVKFWVAKAGVAVQKNVELDAYYNFGAKAFDRYDDSTKDPANTWGVELNYAF
;
A
#
# COMPACT_ATOMS: atom_id res chain seq x y z
N SER A 1 -49.19 11.25 -7.31
CA SER A 1 -49.16 9.77 -7.09
C SER A 1 -49.10 8.96 -8.38
N CYS A 2 -49.64 9.45 -9.52
CA CYS A 2 -49.60 8.73 -10.81
C CYS A 2 -48.17 8.48 -11.34
N GLY A 3 -47.24 9.46 -11.24
CA GLY A 3 -45.88 9.32 -11.77
C GLY A 3 -45.04 8.28 -11.04
N LEU A 4 -45.14 8.22 -9.71
CA LEU A 4 -44.36 7.25 -8.92
C LEU A 4 -44.91 5.81 -9.12
N GLY A 5 -46.21 5.66 -9.28
CA GLY A 5 -46.81 4.39 -9.61
C GLY A 5 -46.41 3.84 -10.99
N TYR A 6 -46.18 4.72 -11.96
CA TYR A 6 -45.66 4.35 -13.26
C TYR A 6 -44.19 3.87 -13.16
N LEU A 7 -43.32 4.61 -12.44
CA LEU A 7 -41.94 4.25 -12.26
C LEU A 7 -41.78 2.94 -11.47
N TYR A 8 -42.66 2.65 -10.54
CA TYR A 8 -42.69 1.35 -9.86
C TYR A 8 -43.07 0.21 -10.80
N LYS A 9 -44.17 0.37 -11.58
CA LYS A 9 -44.61 -0.64 -12.56
C LYS A 9 -43.58 -0.95 -13.62
N SER A 10 -42.72 0.03 -13.97
CA SER A 10 -41.58 -0.13 -14.89
C SER A 10 -40.29 -0.63 -14.21
N GLN A 11 -40.37 -1.09 -12.96
CA GLN A 11 -39.23 -1.61 -12.15
C GLN A 11 -38.08 -0.62 -11.89
N VAL A 12 -38.32 0.66 -12.10
CA VAL A 12 -37.35 1.73 -11.84
C VAL A 12 -37.29 2.10 -10.35
N VAL A 13 -38.42 1.97 -9.64
CA VAL A 13 -38.52 2.16 -8.19
C VAL A 13 -38.66 0.81 -7.51
N VAL A 14 -37.77 0.48 -6.61
CA VAL A 14 -37.83 -0.72 -5.78
C VAL A 14 -38.82 -0.46 -4.63
N GLY A 15 -39.73 -1.39 -4.34
CA GLY A 15 -40.68 -1.31 -3.23
C GLY A 15 -40.01 -1.42 -1.85
N TYR A 16 -40.80 -1.63 -0.83
CA TYR A 16 -40.28 -1.89 0.52
C TYR A 16 -39.43 -3.18 0.56
N PRO A 17 -38.63 -3.39 1.63
CA PRO A 17 -37.83 -4.61 1.76
C PRO A 17 -38.60 -5.91 1.71
N ASP A 18 -39.93 -5.86 1.97
CA ASP A 18 -40.87 -6.98 1.82
C ASP A 18 -41.34 -7.22 0.37
N GLY A 19 -40.78 -6.46 -0.61
CA GLY A 19 -41.13 -6.56 -2.03
C GLY A 19 -42.49 -5.95 -2.39
N THR A 20 -43.16 -5.26 -1.47
CA THR A 20 -44.50 -4.67 -1.71
C THR A 20 -44.38 -3.19 -2.09
N PHE A 21 -45.31 -2.72 -2.93
CA PHE A 21 -45.52 -1.30 -3.20
C PHE A 21 -46.83 -0.85 -2.54
N LYS A 22 -46.71 -0.08 -1.45
CA LYS A 22 -47.85 0.44 -0.70
C LYS A 22 -48.31 1.78 -1.29
N GLY A 23 -48.83 1.75 -2.51
CA GLY A 23 -49.25 2.94 -3.26
C GLY A 23 -50.38 3.74 -2.64
N GLU A 24 -51.12 3.17 -1.69
CA GLU A 24 -52.16 3.84 -0.94
C GLU A 24 -51.70 4.53 0.34
N ARG A 25 -50.42 4.32 0.74
CA ARG A 25 -49.82 5.02 1.88
C ARG A 25 -49.53 6.46 1.53
N ASN A 26 -49.99 7.38 2.38
CA ASN A 26 -49.59 8.77 2.27
C ASN A 26 -48.10 8.90 2.58
N MET A 27 -47.30 9.31 1.60
CA MET A 27 -45.89 9.72 1.77
C MET A 27 -45.85 11.22 2.00
N THR A 28 -44.99 11.67 2.87
CA THR A 28 -44.70 13.09 2.98
C THR A 28 -43.99 13.58 1.70
N ARG A 29 -44.15 14.88 1.38
CA ARG A 29 -43.44 15.50 0.25
C ARG A 29 -41.93 15.29 0.36
N TYR A 30 -41.37 15.30 1.58
CA TYR A 30 -40.00 15.10 1.87
C TYR A 30 -39.48 13.66 1.59
N GLU A 31 -40.27 12.64 1.96
CA GLU A 31 -39.98 11.23 1.64
C GLU A 31 -39.97 11.02 0.13
N LEU A 32 -40.89 11.67 -0.59
CA LEU A 32 -40.93 11.57 -2.05
C LEU A 32 -39.75 12.28 -2.72
N ALA A 33 -39.34 13.44 -2.21
CA ALA A 33 -38.13 14.13 -2.70
C ALA A 33 -36.89 13.25 -2.56
N GLN A 34 -36.74 12.48 -1.47
CA GLN A 34 -35.61 11.53 -1.32
C GLN A 34 -35.64 10.41 -2.37
N VAL A 35 -36.80 9.94 -2.77
CA VAL A 35 -36.93 8.95 -3.84
C VAL A 35 -36.56 9.55 -5.19
N ILE A 36 -36.98 10.81 -5.46
CA ILE A 36 -36.64 11.55 -6.69
C ILE A 36 -35.12 11.70 -6.80
N VAL A 37 -34.39 12.11 -5.73
CA VAL A 37 -32.93 12.24 -5.73
C VAL A 37 -32.25 10.90 -6.10
N ARG A 38 -32.70 9.77 -5.55
CA ARG A 38 -32.14 8.45 -5.86
C ARG A 38 -32.40 8.04 -7.33
N LEU A 39 -33.49 8.48 -7.91
CA LEU A 39 -33.80 8.23 -9.32
C LEU A 39 -32.96 9.12 -10.23
N MET A 40 -32.76 10.39 -9.88
CA MET A 40 -31.87 11.30 -10.61
C MET A 40 -30.43 10.78 -10.65
N ALA A 41 -29.94 10.15 -9.57
CA ALA A 41 -28.61 9.52 -9.53
C ALA A 41 -28.45 8.30 -10.48
N ARG A 42 -29.56 7.81 -11.07
CA ARG A 42 -29.58 6.70 -12.05
C ARG A 42 -30.23 7.09 -13.37
N GLU A 43 -30.23 8.35 -13.69
CA GLU A 43 -30.90 8.89 -14.88
C GLU A 43 -30.40 8.28 -16.19
N ASP A 44 -29.13 7.90 -16.25
CA ASP A 44 -28.49 7.21 -17.38
C ASP A 44 -29.14 5.86 -17.71
N GLN A 45 -29.76 5.21 -16.72
CA GLN A 45 -30.43 3.91 -16.88
C GLN A 45 -31.91 4.03 -17.29
N LEU A 46 -32.45 5.25 -17.39
CA LEU A 46 -33.85 5.53 -17.70
C LEU A 46 -34.08 5.73 -19.20
N ASN A 47 -35.23 5.22 -19.70
CA ASN A 47 -35.69 5.54 -21.05
C ASN A 47 -36.29 6.97 -21.13
N ALA A 48 -36.57 7.46 -22.37
CA ALA A 48 -37.01 8.83 -22.59
C ALA A 48 -38.33 9.18 -21.87
N GLU A 49 -39.29 8.26 -21.78
CA GLU A 49 -40.55 8.48 -21.10
C GLU A 49 -40.39 8.52 -19.56
N GLN A 50 -39.52 7.66 -19.04
CA GLN A 50 -39.16 7.64 -17.61
C GLN A 50 -38.43 8.91 -17.20
N LYS A 51 -37.49 9.43 -18.04
CA LYS A 51 -36.81 10.71 -17.81
C LYS A 51 -37.80 11.88 -17.80
N ALA A 52 -38.68 11.96 -18.77
CA ALA A 52 -39.71 13.02 -18.81
C ALA A 52 -40.61 13.00 -17.57
N THR A 53 -40.92 11.81 -17.04
CA THR A 53 -41.71 11.66 -15.81
C THR A 53 -40.89 12.09 -14.58
N LEU A 54 -39.61 11.76 -14.54
CA LEU A 54 -38.71 12.16 -13.46
C LEU A 54 -38.49 13.67 -13.45
N ASP A 55 -38.26 14.31 -14.62
CA ASP A 55 -38.13 15.75 -14.75
C ASP A 55 -39.37 16.51 -14.26
N LYS A 56 -40.56 16.02 -14.60
CA LYS A 56 -41.82 16.59 -14.12
C LYS A 56 -41.92 16.49 -12.59
N LEU A 57 -41.57 15.35 -12.00
CA LEU A 57 -41.56 15.17 -10.57
C LEU A 57 -40.53 16.04 -9.88
N ALA A 58 -39.31 16.17 -10.47
CA ALA A 58 -38.28 17.05 -9.96
C ALA A 58 -38.73 18.50 -9.93
N GLY A 59 -39.42 18.97 -10.97
CA GLY A 59 -40.00 20.32 -11.01
C GLY A 59 -41.08 20.54 -9.96
N GLU A 60 -41.96 19.55 -9.71
CA GLU A 60 -43.04 19.63 -8.72
C GLU A 60 -42.53 19.65 -7.27
N TYR A 61 -41.36 19.04 -7.03
CA TYR A 61 -40.75 18.93 -5.70
C TYR A 61 -39.46 19.76 -5.56
N ALA A 62 -39.30 20.81 -6.38
CA ALA A 62 -38.10 21.62 -6.43
C ALA A 62 -37.69 22.23 -5.08
N ASP A 63 -38.68 22.71 -4.28
CA ASP A 63 -38.41 23.29 -2.96
C ASP A 63 -37.87 22.25 -1.97
N GLU A 64 -38.44 21.06 -1.95
CA GLU A 64 -37.99 19.96 -1.10
C GLU A 64 -36.63 19.44 -1.52
N LEU A 65 -36.36 19.38 -2.84
CA LEU A 65 -35.07 19.01 -3.38
C LEU A 65 -33.97 20.05 -3.02
N ALA A 66 -34.28 21.35 -3.12
CA ALA A 66 -33.40 22.41 -2.68
C ALA A 66 -33.09 22.32 -1.18
N ASN A 67 -34.09 22.06 -0.34
CA ASN A 67 -33.91 21.85 1.08
C ASN A 67 -33.07 20.60 1.39
N LEU A 68 -33.21 19.51 0.65
CA LEU A 68 -32.35 18.33 0.74
C LEU A 68 -30.91 18.66 0.38
N GLY A 69 -30.68 19.39 -0.71
CA GLY A 69 -29.36 19.86 -1.13
C GLY A 69 -28.68 20.73 -0.07
N VAL A 70 -29.42 21.66 0.55
CA VAL A 70 -28.90 22.47 1.67
C VAL A 70 -28.52 21.60 2.88
N ARG A 71 -29.30 20.56 3.18
CA ARG A 71 -28.99 19.64 4.28
C ARG A 71 -27.77 18.80 3.99
N VAL A 72 -27.60 18.32 2.76
CA VAL A 72 -26.40 17.59 2.32
C VAL A 72 -25.18 18.52 2.42
N SER A 73 -25.26 19.74 1.88
CA SER A 73 -24.19 20.74 1.98
C SER A 73 -23.85 21.12 3.44
N ASN A 74 -24.84 21.17 4.32
CA ASN A 74 -24.60 21.41 5.74
C ASN A 74 -23.99 20.20 6.47
N LEU A 75 -24.31 18.98 6.02
CA LEU A 75 -23.65 17.75 6.50
C LEU A 75 -22.21 17.68 6.02
N GLU A 76 -21.95 17.96 4.76
CA GLU A 76 -20.60 18.05 4.19
C GLU A 76 -19.75 19.09 4.95
N LYS A 77 -20.30 20.26 5.25
CA LYS A 77 -19.64 21.28 6.10
C LYS A 77 -19.39 20.83 7.53
N LYS A 78 -20.25 19.96 8.10
CA LYS A 78 -20.11 19.42 9.46
C LYS A 78 -19.15 18.26 9.56
N VAL A 79 -19.09 17.43 8.52
CA VAL A 79 -18.14 16.31 8.43
C VAL A 79 -16.73 16.84 8.15
N GLY A 80 -16.63 18.04 7.57
CA GLY A 80 -15.37 18.64 7.13
C GLY A 80 -14.86 18.01 5.83
N ASN A 81 -13.76 18.53 5.36
CA ASN A 81 -13.05 18.05 4.16
C ASN A 81 -11.96 17.02 4.48
N ILE A 82 -12.04 16.36 5.62
CA ILE A 82 -11.10 15.34 6.06
C ILE A 82 -11.77 13.97 6.00
N SER A 83 -11.22 13.07 5.21
CA SER A 83 -11.55 11.64 5.22
C SER A 83 -10.58 10.87 6.09
N TRP A 84 -11.10 9.88 6.79
CA TRP A 84 -10.33 9.01 7.68
C TRP A 84 -10.38 7.59 7.16
N SER A 85 -9.25 6.92 7.19
CA SER A 85 -9.13 5.49 6.90
C SER A 85 -8.02 4.91 7.75
N GLY A 86 -7.87 3.59 7.73
CA GLY A 86 -6.79 2.97 8.47
C GLY A 86 -6.74 1.47 8.32
N ASP A 87 -5.74 0.92 8.97
CA ASP A 87 -5.58 -0.52 9.11
C ASP A 87 -5.03 -0.90 10.49
N ALA A 88 -5.35 -2.10 10.92
CA ALA A 88 -4.75 -2.72 12.10
C ALA A 88 -4.20 -4.09 11.73
N ARG A 89 -3.05 -4.45 12.28
CA ARG A 89 -2.40 -5.75 12.09
C ARG A 89 -2.09 -6.36 13.45
N MET A 90 -2.45 -7.64 13.62
CA MET A 90 -2.02 -8.48 14.73
C MET A 90 -1.15 -9.57 14.16
N GLN A 91 0.11 -9.65 14.60
CA GLN A 91 1.12 -10.52 14.05
C GLN A 91 1.72 -11.43 15.13
N TYR A 92 1.87 -12.70 14.79
CA TYR A 92 2.74 -13.63 15.50
C TYR A 92 3.81 -14.15 14.58
N GLN A 93 5.06 -14.18 15.03
CA GLN A 93 6.20 -14.69 14.30
C GLN A 93 7.02 -15.59 15.19
N HIS A 94 7.58 -16.65 14.63
CA HIS A 94 8.44 -17.60 15.32
C HIS A 94 9.67 -17.94 14.47
N ASN A 95 10.86 -17.82 15.08
CA ASN A 95 12.12 -18.21 14.47
C ASN A 95 12.46 -19.64 14.89
N LEU A 96 12.77 -20.51 13.92
CA LEU A 96 13.00 -21.95 14.15
C LEU A 96 14.47 -22.23 14.45
N ASP A 97 15.32 -22.13 13.45
CA ASP A 97 16.73 -22.50 13.50
C ASP A 97 17.61 -21.31 13.16
N GLY A 98 18.91 -21.44 13.28
CA GLY A 98 19.89 -20.45 12.87
C GLY A 98 20.36 -19.58 14.04
N ASP A 99 20.60 -18.30 13.78
CA ASP A 99 21.13 -17.37 14.77
C ASP A 99 20.15 -17.01 15.89
N LYS A 100 18.84 -16.91 15.54
CA LYS A 100 17.76 -16.55 16.47
C LYS A 100 16.86 -17.76 16.80
N ASP A 101 17.46 -18.83 17.27
CA ASP A 101 16.78 -20.08 17.53
C ASP A 101 15.64 -19.93 18.56
N HIS A 102 14.44 -20.42 18.22
CA HIS A 102 13.25 -20.47 19.08
C HIS A 102 12.78 -19.15 19.70
N THR A 103 12.94 -18.03 19.00
CA THR A 103 12.42 -16.73 19.44
C THR A 103 11.03 -16.46 18.86
N ASP A 104 10.20 -15.79 19.64
CA ASP A 104 8.84 -15.40 19.27
C ASP A 104 8.70 -13.89 19.29
N ALA A 105 7.93 -13.37 18.36
CA ALA A 105 7.44 -11.98 18.39
C ALA A 105 5.90 -11.95 18.33
N TRP A 106 5.30 -11.12 19.17
CA TRP A 106 3.88 -10.82 19.16
C TRP A 106 3.72 -9.32 19.01
N LYS A 107 3.26 -8.87 17.86
CA LYS A 107 3.20 -7.43 17.55
C LYS A 107 1.79 -7.02 17.14
N GLY A 108 1.43 -5.78 17.49
CA GLY A 108 0.26 -5.09 16.98
C GLY A 108 0.64 -3.78 16.33
N ARG A 109 0.02 -3.45 15.20
CA ARG A 109 0.17 -2.17 14.53
C ARG A 109 -1.20 -1.56 14.26
N LEU A 110 -1.33 -0.27 14.50
CA LEU A 110 -2.49 0.52 14.09
C LEU A 110 -2.01 1.70 13.26
N ARG A 111 -2.57 1.87 12.06
CA ARG A 111 -2.35 3.03 11.22
C ARG A 111 -3.65 3.80 11.03
N ILE A 112 -3.61 5.11 11.17
CA ILE A 112 -4.73 6.01 10.93
C ILE A 112 -4.30 7.06 9.94
N ASN A 113 -4.96 7.13 8.79
CA ASN A 113 -4.76 8.12 7.76
C ASN A 113 -5.79 9.23 7.89
N ALA A 114 -5.36 10.45 7.63
CA ALA A 114 -6.21 11.64 7.53
C ALA A 114 -5.89 12.37 6.23
N ASP A 115 -6.86 12.42 5.31
CA ASP A 115 -6.72 13.07 4.00
C ASP A 115 -7.63 14.29 3.96
N ALA A 116 -7.03 15.49 3.93
CA ALA A 116 -7.73 16.78 3.88
C ALA A 116 -7.76 17.29 2.43
N GLN A 117 -8.95 17.36 1.84
CA GLN A 117 -9.16 17.98 0.54
C GLN A 117 -9.07 19.50 0.67
N VAL A 118 -7.98 20.12 0.17
CA VAL A 118 -7.77 21.57 0.21
C VAL A 118 -8.55 22.27 -0.91
N ASN A 119 -8.50 21.70 -2.11
CA ASN A 119 -9.27 22.09 -3.31
C ASN A 119 -9.30 20.92 -4.30
N ASP A 120 -9.89 21.11 -5.47
CA ASP A 120 -10.08 20.04 -6.47
C ASP A 120 -8.77 19.39 -6.95
N GLN A 121 -7.61 20.03 -6.73
CA GLN A 121 -6.32 19.57 -7.21
C GLN A 121 -5.33 19.24 -6.07
N VAL A 122 -5.63 19.60 -4.81
CA VAL A 122 -4.69 19.48 -3.71
C VAL A 122 -5.30 18.72 -2.54
N VAL A 123 -4.60 17.66 -2.14
CA VAL A 123 -4.89 16.89 -0.92
C VAL A 123 -3.67 16.98 0.00
N VAL A 124 -3.90 17.20 1.29
CA VAL A 124 -2.88 17.07 2.33
C VAL A 124 -3.17 15.80 3.13
N SER A 125 -2.20 14.90 3.17
CA SER A 125 -2.31 13.61 3.84
C SER A 125 -1.39 13.51 5.04
N GLY A 126 -1.87 12.88 6.11
CA GLY A 126 -1.08 12.51 7.27
C GLY A 126 -1.38 11.09 7.71
N ARG A 127 -0.39 10.36 8.22
CA ARG A 127 -0.56 9.02 8.78
C ARG A 127 0.06 8.94 10.18
N PHE A 128 -0.73 8.47 11.13
CA PHE A 128 -0.27 8.08 12.46
C PHE A 128 -0.08 6.57 12.50
N VAL A 129 1.04 6.14 13.04
CA VAL A 129 1.34 4.72 13.27
C VAL A 129 1.61 4.51 14.75
N SER A 130 0.97 3.51 15.32
CA SER A 130 1.23 3.03 16.67
C SER A 130 1.59 1.56 16.61
N GLU A 131 2.72 1.19 17.19
CA GLU A 131 3.18 -0.19 17.30
C GLU A 131 3.31 -0.61 18.76
N MET A 132 3.01 -1.89 19.01
CA MET A 132 3.02 -2.48 20.33
C MET A 132 3.59 -3.89 20.24
N ASP A 133 4.52 -4.22 21.14
CA ASP A 133 4.93 -5.58 21.40
C ASP A 133 4.10 -6.15 22.56
N PHE A 134 3.35 -7.23 22.33
CA PHE A 134 2.50 -7.83 23.35
C PHE A 134 3.26 -8.68 24.37
N LYS A 135 4.52 -8.95 24.13
CA LYS A 135 5.41 -9.66 25.09
C LYS A 135 6.16 -8.70 26.00
N ASP A 136 6.32 -7.46 25.56
CA ASP A 136 6.92 -6.41 26.37
C ASP A 136 5.82 -5.55 27.02
N SER A 137 5.98 -5.27 28.32
CA SER A 137 5.08 -4.37 29.06
C SER A 137 5.32 -2.88 28.79
N GLY A 138 6.18 -2.58 27.83
CA GLY A 138 6.48 -1.20 27.41
C GLY A 138 5.28 -0.51 26.75
N ASP A 139 5.26 0.82 26.84
CA ASP A 139 4.24 1.64 26.20
C ASP A 139 4.36 1.58 24.67
N ALA A 140 3.21 1.60 23.99
CA ALA A 140 3.17 1.71 22.55
C ALA A 140 3.79 3.02 22.08
N LYS A 141 4.62 2.96 21.05
CA LYS A 141 5.15 4.16 20.39
C LYS A 141 4.16 4.59 19.30
N THR A 142 3.78 5.85 19.35
CA THR A 142 2.95 6.47 18.30
C THR A 142 3.72 7.58 17.65
N ILE A 143 3.83 7.55 16.35
CA ILE A 143 4.48 8.60 15.56
C ILE A 143 3.59 9.04 14.40
N MET A 144 3.85 10.24 13.89
CA MET A 144 3.37 10.64 12.56
C MET A 144 4.45 10.23 11.56
N ASP A 145 4.20 9.19 10.79
CA ASP A 145 5.19 8.64 9.86
C ASP A 145 5.02 9.13 8.43
N ARG A 146 3.92 9.82 8.12
CA ARG A 146 3.69 10.49 6.83
C ARG A 146 3.03 11.85 7.05
N ILE A 147 3.48 12.84 6.29
CA ILE A 147 2.83 14.12 6.09
C ILE A 147 3.29 14.71 4.76
N HIS A 148 2.38 14.81 3.80
CA HIS A 148 2.68 15.36 2.48
C HIS A 148 1.48 16.04 1.85
N ALA A 149 1.76 16.91 0.89
CA ALA A 149 0.75 17.53 0.04
C ALA A 149 0.90 16.97 -1.39
N ARG A 150 -0.18 16.44 -1.94
CA ARG A 150 -0.28 15.98 -3.32
C ARG A 150 -1.04 17.00 -4.14
N TRP A 151 -0.44 17.45 -5.24
CA TRP A 151 -1.06 18.27 -6.27
C TRP A 151 -1.24 17.46 -7.55
N THR A 152 -2.49 17.40 -8.04
CA THR A 152 -2.89 16.67 -9.26
C THR A 152 -3.56 17.65 -10.23
N PRO A 153 -2.79 18.33 -11.09
CA PRO A 153 -3.34 19.32 -12.04
C PRO A 153 -4.23 18.69 -13.12
N ASN A 154 -4.09 17.41 -13.37
CA ASN A 154 -4.91 16.61 -14.28
C ASN A 154 -4.77 15.12 -13.92
N ASP A 155 -5.52 14.25 -14.61
CA ASP A 155 -5.60 12.82 -14.31
C ASP A 155 -4.29 12.04 -14.50
N ALA A 156 -3.31 12.59 -15.19
CA ALA A 156 -2.06 11.91 -15.50
C ALA A 156 -0.85 12.43 -14.69
N PHE A 157 -0.86 13.70 -14.28
CA PHE A 157 0.26 14.33 -13.57
C PHE A 157 -0.01 14.48 -12.09
N TYR A 158 1.01 14.21 -11.27
CA TYR A 158 1.00 14.52 -9.84
C TYR A 158 2.35 15.03 -9.37
N MET A 159 2.32 15.77 -8.27
CA MET A 159 3.50 16.17 -7.50
C MET A 159 3.21 16.02 -6.02
N ASP A 160 4.07 15.30 -5.31
CA ASP A 160 4.05 15.16 -3.85
C ASP A 160 5.18 15.94 -3.20
N LEU A 161 4.90 16.61 -2.11
CA LEU A 161 5.88 17.33 -1.31
C LEU A 161 5.72 16.96 0.16
N GLY A 162 6.76 16.43 0.77
CA GLY A 162 6.80 16.07 2.19
C GLY A 162 7.26 14.64 2.43
N ARG A 163 6.86 14.08 3.56
CA ARG A 163 7.13 12.68 3.90
C ARG A 163 6.04 11.78 3.36
N GLN A 164 6.39 10.90 2.43
CA GLN A 164 5.48 10.05 1.67
C GLN A 164 6.06 8.65 1.48
N GLY A 165 5.26 7.73 0.97
CA GLY A 165 5.71 6.44 0.46
C GLY A 165 6.06 6.51 -1.02
N VAL A 166 7.12 5.80 -1.42
CA VAL A 166 7.47 5.57 -2.82
C VAL A 166 7.84 4.10 -2.98
N ALA A 167 7.50 3.50 -4.11
CA ALA A 167 7.91 2.14 -4.45
C ALA A 167 8.92 2.19 -5.59
N LEU A 168 10.11 1.62 -5.41
CA LEU A 168 11.14 1.62 -6.43
C LEU A 168 11.03 0.41 -7.37
N ASP A 169 10.98 -0.76 -6.81
CA ASP A 169 10.93 -2.03 -7.53
C ASP A 169 9.51 -2.57 -7.66
N GLN A 170 9.34 -3.66 -8.41
CA GLN A 170 8.02 -4.19 -8.72
C GLN A 170 7.46 -5.06 -7.59
N THR A 171 8.32 -5.81 -6.91
CA THR A 171 7.94 -6.71 -5.82
C THR A 171 8.05 -6.06 -4.44
N GLY A 172 8.67 -4.90 -4.34
CA GLY A 172 8.97 -4.23 -3.08
C GLY A 172 10.10 -4.89 -2.28
N VAL A 173 10.90 -5.76 -2.90
CA VAL A 173 12.00 -6.45 -2.19
C VAL A 173 13.14 -5.53 -1.78
N PHE A 174 13.33 -4.45 -2.50
CA PHE A 174 14.39 -3.47 -2.24
C PHE A 174 13.88 -2.23 -1.51
N TRP A 175 12.75 -1.67 -1.99
CA TRP A 175 12.10 -0.54 -1.35
C TRP A 175 10.64 -0.45 -1.77
N ASP A 176 9.76 -0.69 -0.83
CA ASP A 176 8.31 -0.62 -1.02
C ASP A 176 7.71 0.73 -0.58
N GLU A 177 6.42 0.89 -0.83
CA GLU A 177 5.69 2.13 -0.52
C GLU A 177 5.50 2.40 0.98
N ASP A 178 5.71 1.39 1.86
CA ASP A 178 5.64 1.61 3.31
C ASP A 178 6.89 2.34 3.83
N GLY A 179 7.99 2.31 3.09
CA GLY A 179 9.17 3.08 3.38
C GLY A 179 8.94 4.59 3.34
N ARG A 180 9.65 5.33 4.17
CA ARG A 180 9.54 6.79 4.27
C ARG A 180 10.50 7.47 3.31
N PHE A 181 9.97 8.35 2.47
CA PHE A 181 10.73 9.23 1.61
C PHE A 181 10.39 10.69 1.92
N ASP A 182 11.39 11.47 2.33
CA ASP A 182 11.25 12.89 2.64
C ASP A 182 11.74 13.71 1.46
N GLY A 183 10.83 14.28 0.68
CA GLY A 183 11.28 15.00 -0.51
C GLY A 183 10.15 15.49 -1.42
N VAL A 184 10.52 15.67 -2.67
CA VAL A 184 9.62 15.99 -3.77
C VAL A 184 9.59 14.82 -4.74
N VAL A 185 8.41 14.41 -5.13
CA VAL A 185 8.17 13.42 -6.18
C VAL A 185 7.26 14.03 -7.23
N ALA A 186 7.66 13.95 -8.49
CA ALA A 186 6.83 14.33 -9.62
C ALA A 186 6.62 13.13 -10.54
N GLY A 187 5.39 12.84 -10.88
CA GLY A 187 5.02 11.68 -11.67
C GLY A 187 4.03 11.97 -12.78
N TYR A 188 4.10 11.13 -13.77
CA TYR A 188 3.16 11.02 -14.87
C TYR A 188 2.74 9.57 -15.01
N ASP A 189 1.45 9.29 -15.07
CA ASP A 189 0.92 7.98 -15.38
C ASP A 189 -0.38 8.13 -16.17
N ASN A 190 -0.45 7.49 -17.34
CA ASN A 190 -1.63 7.49 -18.20
C ASN A 190 -2.32 6.13 -18.28
N GLY A 191 -2.01 5.22 -17.34
CA GLY A 191 -2.53 3.86 -17.29
C GLY A 191 -1.87 2.87 -18.26
N LYS A 192 -0.96 3.34 -19.15
CA LYS A 192 -0.15 2.49 -20.05
C LYS A 192 1.33 2.70 -19.82
N PHE A 193 1.71 3.91 -19.52
CA PHE A 193 3.09 4.29 -19.26
C PHE A 193 3.13 5.25 -18.08
N GLY A 194 4.00 4.95 -17.14
CA GLY A 194 4.34 5.78 -15.99
C GLY A 194 5.80 6.23 -16.04
N ALA A 195 6.05 7.44 -15.58
CA ALA A 195 7.38 7.98 -15.33
C ALA A 195 7.35 8.79 -14.03
N GLU A 196 8.30 8.55 -13.16
CA GLU A 196 8.41 9.20 -11.86
C GLU A 196 9.84 9.67 -11.63
N PHE A 197 9.97 10.85 -11.04
CA PHE A 197 11.25 11.41 -10.59
C PHE A 197 11.10 11.91 -9.16
N GLY A 198 12.03 11.52 -8.28
CA GLY A 198 12.08 11.96 -6.91
C GLY A 198 13.44 12.53 -6.52
N TYR A 199 13.43 13.55 -5.67
CA TYR A 199 14.62 14.09 -5.00
C TYR A 199 14.32 14.26 -3.51
N GLY A 200 15.11 13.63 -2.66
CA GLY A 200 14.90 13.66 -1.21
C GLY A 200 15.73 12.62 -0.47
N ARG A 201 15.21 12.18 0.68
CA ARG A 201 15.89 11.26 1.58
C ARG A 201 15.04 10.01 1.81
N PHE A 202 15.64 8.86 1.58
CA PHE A 202 15.12 7.59 2.03
C PHE A 202 15.38 7.45 3.53
N GLN A 203 14.32 7.30 4.31
CA GLN A 203 14.39 7.15 5.77
C GLN A 203 14.06 5.71 6.14
N ASP A 204 14.91 5.06 6.87
CA ASP A 204 14.63 3.74 7.44
C ASP A 204 13.50 3.88 8.48
N ALA A 205 12.32 3.41 8.12
CA ALA A 205 11.11 3.65 8.89
C ALA A 205 10.95 2.71 10.06
N GLU A 206 11.23 1.46 9.88
CA GLU A 206 10.90 0.44 10.87
C GLU A 206 12.01 0.25 11.88
N ARG A 207 13.25 0.41 11.47
CA ARG A 207 14.42 0.24 12.35
C ARG A 207 14.51 1.27 13.48
N SER A 208 13.95 2.45 13.29
CA SER A 208 13.93 3.46 14.35
C SER A 208 12.95 3.14 15.48
N MET A 209 12.01 2.22 15.27
CA MET A 209 11.01 1.83 16.27
C MET A 209 11.34 0.53 16.98
N ASP A 210 12.10 -0.36 16.37
CA ASP A 210 12.31 -1.70 16.90
C ASP A 210 13.79 -2.00 17.21
N HIS A 211 14.06 -2.26 18.45
CA HIS A 211 15.09 -3.10 19.06
C HIS A 211 16.54 -2.66 19.08
N TYR A 212 17.08 -1.89 18.17
CA TYR A 212 18.49 -1.53 18.27
C TYR A 212 18.68 -0.04 18.19
N HIS A 213 19.44 0.48 19.13
CA HIS A 213 20.00 1.82 19.31
C HIS A 213 20.60 2.49 18.06
N TRP A 214 19.94 2.33 16.89
CA TRP A 214 20.27 3.07 15.69
C TRP A 214 19.58 4.43 15.76
N GLU A 215 19.96 5.22 16.77
CA GLU A 215 19.51 6.61 16.94
C GLU A 215 19.82 7.48 15.72
N ASN A 216 20.46 6.92 14.69
CA ASN A 216 20.83 7.59 13.46
C ASN A 216 20.87 6.58 12.30
N SER A 217 19.73 6.04 11.90
CA SER A 217 19.64 5.38 10.61
C SER A 217 20.14 6.32 9.52
N ALA A 218 21.04 5.84 8.66
CA ALA A 218 21.64 6.64 7.61
C ALA A 218 20.55 7.12 6.65
N SER A 219 20.13 8.38 6.77
CA SER A 219 19.25 8.96 5.78
C SER A 219 20.03 9.16 4.49
N ILE A 220 19.59 8.51 3.41
CA ILE A 220 20.29 8.58 2.12
C ILE A 220 19.63 9.66 1.26
N GLU A 221 20.26 10.82 1.15
CA GLU A 221 19.82 11.85 0.22
C GLU A 221 20.16 11.44 -1.21
N SER A 222 19.12 11.29 -2.01
CA SER A 222 19.19 10.72 -3.35
C SER A 222 18.25 11.41 -4.32
N TRP A 223 18.56 11.28 -5.60
CA TRP A 223 17.54 11.38 -6.63
C TRP A 223 17.30 10.00 -7.24
N TYR A 224 16.09 9.77 -7.72
CA TYR A 224 15.76 8.58 -8.47
C TYR A 224 14.85 8.91 -9.65
N GLY A 225 14.89 8.04 -10.65
CA GLY A 225 13.94 8.02 -11.75
C GLY A 225 13.41 6.60 -11.93
N LYS A 226 12.11 6.48 -12.19
CA LYS A 226 11.43 5.20 -12.43
C LYS A 226 10.57 5.31 -13.69
N LEU A 227 10.59 4.26 -14.49
CA LEU A 227 9.70 4.08 -15.63
C LEU A 227 8.87 2.82 -15.42
N THR A 228 7.59 2.86 -15.78
CA THR A 228 6.68 1.74 -15.67
C THR A 228 5.88 1.59 -16.96
N GLY A 229 5.80 0.40 -17.49
CA GLY A 229 4.91 0.04 -18.60
C GLY A 229 3.82 -0.89 -18.09
N HIS A 230 2.55 -0.54 -18.31
CA HIS A 230 1.40 -1.37 -17.96
C HIS A 230 0.85 -2.06 -19.20
N PHE A 231 0.55 -3.33 -19.10
CA PHE A 231 -0.03 -4.13 -20.18
C PHE A 231 -0.99 -5.17 -19.63
N GLY A 232 -2.09 -5.40 -20.36
CA GLY A 232 -3.20 -6.18 -19.81
C GLY A 232 -3.86 -5.50 -18.61
N GLU A 233 -4.56 -6.27 -17.78
CA GLU A 233 -5.30 -5.75 -16.62
C GLU A 233 -4.44 -5.62 -15.36
N SER A 234 -3.42 -6.47 -15.20
CA SER A 234 -2.65 -6.58 -13.96
C SER A 234 -1.15 -6.80 -14.20
N SER A 235 -0.66 -6.62 -15.43
CA SER A 235 0.73 -6.83 -15.75
C SER A 235 1.48 -5.51 -15.88
N ALA A 236 2.69 -5.46 -15.33
CA ALA A 236 3.56 -4.30 -15.42
C ALA A 236 5.03 -4.72 -15.51
N VAL A 237 5.82 -3.88 -16.16
CA VAL A 237 7.28 -3.90 -16.10
C VAL A 237 7.77 -2.56 -15.61
N SER A 238 8.79 -2.55 -14.80
CA SER A 238 9.38 -1.29 -14.34
C SER A 238 10.90 -1.36 -14.33
N ALA A 239 11.51 -0.20 -14.42
CA ALA A 239 12.93 -0.03 -14.20
C ALA A 239 13.17 1.28 -13.46
N PHE A 240 14.16 1.29 -12.58
CA PHE A 240 14.55 2.49 -11.84
C PHE A 240 16.07 2.67 -11.82
N TYR A 241 16.47 3.90 -11.57
CA TYR A 241 17.83 4.27 -11.22
C TYR A 241 17.79 5.23 -10.04
N LEU A 242 18.64 4.98 -9.05
CA LEU A 242 18.81 5.79 -7.85
C LEU A 242 20.26 6.16 -7.69
N LYS A 243 20.52 7.40 -7.30
CA LYS A 243 21.86 7.87 -6.98
C LYS A 243 21.88 8.71 -5.72
N ASN A 244 22.72 8.31 -4.77
CA ASN A 244 23.00 9.09 -3.57
C ASN A 244 23.81 10.35 -3.94
N VAL A 245 23.45 11.48 -3.36
CA VAL A 245 24.01 12.81 -3.69
C VAL A 245 25.13 13.19 -2.72
N GLN A 246 24.96 12.95 -1.43
CA GLN A 246 25.87 13.44 -0.38
C GLN A 246 26.87 12.39 0.15
N GLY A 247 26.79 11.17 -0.33
CA GLY A 247 27.52 10.06 0.25
C GLY A 247 26.84 9.53 1.53
N LEU A 248 27.25 8.34 1.95
CA LEU A 248 26.74 7.74 3.19
C LEU A 248 27.25 8.55 4.38
N ASP A 249 26.34 9.08 5.19
CA ASP A 249 26.64 9.83 6.40
C ASP A 249 25.69 9.39 7.52
N GLY A 250 26.24 9.23 8.69
CA GLY A 250 25.50 8.80 9.89
C GLY A 250 26.46 8.26 10.93
N ASN A 251 26.04 8.21 12.19
CA ASN A 251 26.90 7.71 13.26
C ASN A 251 27.07 6.17 13.20
N SER A 252 26.19 5.50 12.46
CA SER A 252 26.19 4.05 12.29
C SER A 252 26.90 3.60 11.02
N VAL A 253 27.32 4.52 10.16
CA VAL A 253 28.05 4.19 8.95
C VAL A 253 29.50 3.85 9.33
N ASP A 254 29.99 2.69 8.86
CA ASP A 254 31.39 2.29 9.02
C ASP A 254 32.28 3.43 8.57
N PRO A 255 33.28 3.84 9.38
CA PRO A 255 34.22 4.90 9.03
C PRO A 255 34.89 4.72 7.67
N ASP A 256 35.14 3.48 7.24
CA ASP A 256 35.81 3.15 5.98
C ASP A 256 34.92 3.45 4.75
N ILE A 257 33.59 3.39 4.90
CA ILE A 257 32.65 3.69 3.83
C ILE A 257 31.96 5.04 4.01
N LYS A 258 32.21 5.74 5.10
CA LYS A 258 31.66 7.07 5.33
C LYS A 258 32.01 8.02 4.19
N GLY A 259 30.98 8.71 3.66
CA GLY A 259 31.13 9.58 2.49
C GLY A 259 31.22 8.81 1.16
N ALA A 260 31.03 7.49 1.15
CA ALA A 260 30.92 6.74 -0.09
C ALA A 260 29.62 7.11 -0.83
N HIS A 261 29.70 7.27 -2.14
CA HIS A 261 28.55 7.47 -3.00
C HIS A 261 28.06 6.13 -3.52
N VAL A 262 26.79 5.89 -3.31
CA VAL A 262 26.12 4.66 -3.76
C VAL A 262 25.10 5.00 -4.85
N HIS A 263 24.95 4.11 -5.80
CA HIS A 263 23.87 4.13 -6.75
C HIS A 263 23.30 2.72 -6.91
N ALA A 264 22.03 2.65 -7.26
CA ALA A 264 21.34 1.41 -7.55
C ALA A 264 20.54 1.54 -8.84
N TRP A 265 20.43 0.47 -9.56
CA TRP A 265 19.45 0.34 -10.64
C TRP A 265 18.77 -1.01 -10.53
N GLY A 266 17.53 -1.08 -10.98
CA GLY A 266 16.78 -2.31 -10.99
C GLY A 266 15.80 -2.35 -12.12
N ALA A 267 15.37 -3.57 -12.44
CA ALA A 267 14.27 -3.82 -13.35
C ALA A 267 13.48 -5.04 -12.87
N GLY A 268 12.17 -4.96 -12.99
CA GLY A 268 11.27 -6.02 -12.56
C GLY A 268 10.00 -6.09 -13.38
N ALA A 269 9.26 -7.16 -13.16
CA ALA A 269 7.99 -7.40 -13.83
C ALA A 269 7.02 -8.12 -12.90
N THR A 270 5.73 -7.81 -13.07
CA THR A 270 4.61 -8.64 -12.63
C THR A 270 3.82 -9.00 -13.88
N ILE A 271 3.62 -10.29 -14.16
CA ILE A 271 2.96 -10.78 -15.36
C ILE A 271 1.81 -11.69 -14.96
N ASP A 272 0.61 -11.24 -15.25
CA ASP A 272 -0.61 -12.03 -15.12
C ASP A 272 -0.72 -13.01 -16.29
N LEU A 273 -0.91 -14.28 -15.98
CA LEU A 273 -1.02 -15.36 -16.99
C LEU A 273 -2.50 -15.60 -17.40
N GLY A 274 -3.31 -14.55 -17.33
CA GLY A 274 -4.69 -14.55 -17.81
C GLY A 274 -5.63 -15.42 -16.97
N ASP A 275 -6.52 -16.15 -17.64
CA ASP A 275 -7.57 -16.95 -16.99
C ASP A 275 -7.05 -18.10 -16.10
N SER A 276 -5.75 -18.35 -16.08
CA SER A 276 -5.15 -19.38 -15.24
C SER A 276 -5.21 -19.04 -13.73
N GLY A 277 -5.39 -17.76 -13.36
CA GLY A 277 -5.24 -17.27 -11.99
C GLY A 277 -3.80 -17.26 -11.49
N LEU A 278 -2.83 -17.59 -12.36
CA LEU A 278 -1.41 -17.55 -12.05
C LEU A 278 -0.82 -16.19 -12.43
N ASN A 279 0.08 -15.69 -11.62
CA ASN A 279 0.99 -14.60 -11.98
C ASN A 279 2.43 -14.94 -11.59
N ILE A 280 3.36 -14.37 -12.32
CA ILE A 280 4.78 -14.42 -12.01
C ILE A 280 5.27 -13.01 -11.75
N ASP A 281 6.14 -12.85 -10.77
CA ASP A 281 6.79 -11.59 -10.48
C ASP A 281 8.28 -11.78 -10.22
N GLY A 282 9.01 -10.70 -10.26
CA GLY A 282 10.42 -10.71 -9.91
C GLY A 282 11.10 -9.40 -10.21
N ASP A 283 12.21 -9.19 -9.52
CA ASP A 283 13.09 -8.03 -9.67
C ASP A 283 14.54 -8.47 -9.70
N PHE A 284 15.35 -7.72 -10.44
CA PHE A 284 16.79 -7.73 -10.36
C PHE A 284 17.27 -6.31 -10.04
N ILE A 285 18.01 -6.18 -8.96
CA ILE A 285 18.59 -4.90 -8.50
C ILE A 285 20.09 -5.08 -8.35
N GLN A 286 20.85 -4.09 -8.80
CA GLN A 286 22.27 -4.01 -8.56
C GLN A 286 22.61 -2.70 -7.87
N THR A 287 23.25 -2.81 -6.70
CA THR A 287 23.85 -1.69 -5.99
C THR A 287 25.31 -1.59 -6.35
N ARG A 288 25.84 -0.37 -6.43
CA ARG A 288 27.26 -0.08 -6.64
C ARG A 288 27.69 1.06 -5.74
N GLY A 289 28.89 0.92 -5.19
CA GLY A 289 29.51 1.97 -4.42
C GLY A 289 30.91 2.31 -4.94
N ASN A 290 31.45 3.44 -4.52
CA ASN A 290 32.87 3.76 -4.62
C ASN A 290 33.58 3.36 -3.30
N ARG A 291 34.88 3.53 -3.21
CA ARG A 291 35.67 3.21 -2.03
C ARG A 291 35.55 1.75 -1.58
N ASP A 292 35.85 0.84 -2.46
CA ASP A 292 35.90 -0.61 -2.21
C ASP A 292 34.54 -1.32 -1.92
N LEU A 293 33.42 -0.59 -1.97
CA LEU A 293 32.07 -1.19 -1.83
C LEU A 293 31.70 -2.14 -2.98
N GLY A 294 32.40 -2.07 -4.11
CA GLY A 294 32.18 -2.97 -5.25
C GLY A 294 30.76 -2.85 -5.83
N HIS A 295 30.20 -3.99 -6.19
CA HIS A 295 28.80 -4.14 -6.61
C HIS A 295 28.18 -5.36 -5.95
N ALA A 296 26.90 -5.27 -5.65
CA ALA A 296 26.14 -6.35 -5.06
C ALA A 296 24.78 -6.48 -5.75
N ASN A 297 24.29 -7.71 -5.90
CA ASN A 297 23.06 -8.00 -6.60
C ASN A 297 22.02 -8.52 -5.61
N LEU A 298 20.79 -8.06 -5.78
CA LEU A 298 19.60 -8.59 -5.13
C LEU A 298 18.61 -8.99 -6.23
N TRP A 299 18.04 -10.18 -6.14
CA TRP A 299 16.98 -10.56 -7.05
C TRP A 299 15.98 -11.49 -6.38
N THR A 300 14.76 -11.41 -6.87
CA THR A 300 13.67 -12.29 -6.47
C THR A 300 12.92 -12.80 -7.70
N ALA A 301 12.32 -13.96 -7.56
CA ALA A 301 11.42 -14.53 -8.55
C ALA A 301 10.29 -15.27 -7.82
N GLY A 302 9.07 -14.98 -8.19
CA GLY A 302 7.87 -15.50 -7.56
C GLY A 302 6.88 -16.11 -8.54
N LEU A 303 6.11 -17.06 -8.03
CA LEU A 303 4.93 -17.63 -8.67
C LEU A 303 3.78 -17.53 -7.67
N ASN A 304 2.68 -16.91 -8.09
CA ASN A 304 1.50 -16.73 -7.26
C ASN A 304 0.27 -17.30 -7.97
N TYR A 305 -0.71 -17.74 -7.19
CA TYR A 305 -2.01 -18.21 -7.64
C TYR A 305 -3.12 -17.57 -6.84
N GLY A 306 -4.14 -17.07 -7.53
CA GLY A 306 -5.26 -16.38 -6.92
C GLY A 306 -4.95 -14.92 -6.54
N LYS A 307 -5.93 -14.29 -5.96
CA LYS A 307 -5.85 -12.90 -5.45
C LYS A 307 -6.84 -12.73 -4.32
N VAL A 308 -6.41 -12.10 -3.24
CA VAL A 308 -7.31 -11.68 -2.17
C VAL A 308 -8.09 -10.44 -2.62
N ASP A 309 -9.39 -10.47 -2.40
CA ASP A 309 -10.31 -9.34 -2.54
C ASP A 309 -11.04 -9.16 -1.21
N LEU A 310 -10.73 -8.11 -0.49
CA LEU A 310 -11.29 -7.81 0.84
C LEU A 310 -12.81 -7.62 0.83
N ASN A 311 -13.42 -7.37 -0.33
CA ASN A 311 -14.87 -7.31 -0.48
C ASN A 311 -15.51 -8.70 -0.71
N LYS A 312 -14.68 -9.73 -0.96
CA LYS A 312 -15.14 -11.08 -1.32
C LYS A 312 -14.58 -12.12 -0.34
N PRO A 313 -15.26 -12.37 0.79
CA PRO A 313 -14.85 -13.41 1.73
C PRO A 313 -14.66 -14.77 1.05
N GLY A 314 -13.58 -15.46 1.39
CA GLY A 314 -13.16 -16.71 0.77
C GLY A 314 -12.26 -16.56 -0.46
N SER A 315 -12.04 -15.35 -0.98
CA SER A 315 -10.98 -15.13 -1.97
C SER A 315 -9.61 -15.34 -1.30
N PHE A 316 -8.67 -15.92 -2.03
CA PHE A 316 -7.38 -16.30 -1.46
C PHE A 316 -6.24 -16.11 -2.45
N THR A 317 -5.03 -16.08 -1.93
CA THR A 317 -3.78 -16.12 -2.70
C THR A 317 -2.83 -17.16 -2.11
N LEU A 318 -2.05 -17.78 -2.97
CA LEU A 318 -0.91 -18.62 -2.60
C LEU A 318 0.30 -18.15 -3.39
N GLY A 319 1.46 -18.10 -2.77
CA GLY A 319 2.68 -17.65 -3.44
C GLY A 319 3.91 -18.41 -2.97
N VAL A 320 4.88 -18.53 -3.83
CA VAL A 320 6.23 -18.98 -3.51
C VAL A 320 7.23 -18.07 -4.20
N HIS A 321 8.20 -17.56 -3.44
CA HIS A 321 9.26 -16.69 -3.94
C HIS A 321 10.62 -17.23 -3.54
N TYR A 322 11.58 -17.04 -4.41
CA TYR A 322 12.99 -17.21 -4.09
C TYR A 322 13.67 -15.86 -4.05
N VAL A 323 14.46 -15.63 -3.02
CA VAL A 323 15.21 -14.37 -2.81
C VAL A 323 16.68 -14.69 -2.66
N ARG A 324 17.53 -13.87 -3.30
CA ARG A 324 18.97 -13.89 -3.13
C ARG A 324 19.50 -12.46 -3.10
N ALA A 325 20.25 -12.13 -2.07
CA ALA A 325 20.93 -10.86 -1.91
C ALA A 325 22.40 -11.11 -1.62
N ASP A 326 23.29 -10.52 -2.41
CA ASP A 326 24.72 -10.48 -2.11
C ASP A 326 24.96 -9.54 -0.92
N ALA A 327 26.09 -9.69 -0.22
CA ALA A 327 26.47 -8.78 0.85
C ALA A 327 26.45 -7.31 0.36
N GLY A 328 25.78 -6.44 1.11
CA GLY A 328 25.63 -5.02 0.75
C GLY A 328 24.56 -4.70 -0.31
N ALA A 329 23.82 -5.68 -0.82
CA ALA A 329 22.77 -5.44 -1.81
C ALA A 329 21.52 -4.79 -1.19
N TYR A 330 21.18 -5.11 0.06
CA TYR A 330 20.01 -4.60 0.80
C TYR A 330 20.34 -3.25 1.47
N LEU A 331 20.53 -2.22 0.65
CA LEU A 331 21.05 -0.93 1.09
C LEU A 331 20.03 -0.05 1.83
N LEU A 332 18.77 -0.05 1.41
CA LEU A 332 17.77 0.90 1.90
C LEU A 332 17.01 0.40 3.14
N GLY A 333 17.00 -0.90 3.37
CA GLY A 333 16.48 -1.47 4.62
C GLY A 333 14.95 -1.55 4.74
N ASN A 334 14.21 -1.50 3.63
CA ASN A 334 12.77 -1.64 3.63
C ASN A 334 12.31 -2.62 2.55
N SER A 335 11.49 -3.59 2.92
CA SER A 335 11.00 -4.63 2.00
C SER A 335 9.54 -4.98 2.29
N ALA A 336 8.73 -5.09 1.23
CA ALA A 336 7.34 -5.55 1.30
C ALA A 336 7.20 -7.04 1.58
N LEU A 337 8.25 -7.81 1.34
CA LEU A 337 8.24 -9.23 1.60
C LEU A 337 8.43 -9.47 3.09
N ASP A 338 7.59 -10.35 3.69
CA ASP A 338 7.68 -10.70 5.14
C ASP A 338 8.94 -11.52 5.44
N MET A 339 10.10 -10.97 5.09
CA MET A 339 11.40 -11.61 5.19
C MET A 339 12.53 -10.60 5.35
N THR A 340 12.16 -9.44 5.79
CA THR A 340 13.10 -8.36 6.15
C THR A 340 14.18 -8.91 7.08
N ASP A 341 13.83 -9.76 8.06
CA ASP A 341 14.79 -10.37 8.99
C ASP A 341 15.97 -11.09 8.31
N GLN A 342 15.72 -11.83 7.22
CA GLN A 342 16.80 -12.55 6.51
C GLN A 342 17.67 -11.60 5.69
N LEU A 343 17.07 -10.58 5.10
CA LEU A 343 17.81 -9.56 4.34
C LEU A 343 18.64 -8.68 5.29
N GLU A 344 18.08 -8.30 6.43
CA GLU A 344 18.77 -7.57 7.50
C GLU A 344 19.90 -8.38 8.09
N TYR A 345 19.67 -9.66 8.33
CA TYR A 345 20.73 -10.56 8.79
C TYR A 345 21.95 -10.52 7.85
N GLY A 346 21.69 -10.59 6.55
CA GLY A 346 22.75 -10.47 5.53
C GLY A 346 23.51 -9.15 5.60
N TRP A 347 22.78 -8.07 5.79
CA TRP A 347 23.34 -6.72 5.92
C TRP A 347 24.19 -6.60 7.20
N ASP A 348 23.64 -6.98 8.35
CA ASP A 348 24.26 -6.83 9.66
C ASP A 348 25.51 -7.70 9.84
N ASN A 349 25.57 -8.83 9.16
CA ASN A 349 26.70 -9.77 9.21
C ASN A 349 27.66 -9.66 8.01
N GLY A 350 27.45 -8.69 7.11
CA GLY A 350 28.31 -8.51 5.93
C GLY A 350 28.36 -9.76 5.04
N THR A 351 27.26 -10.50 4.93
CA THR A 351 27.18 -11.77 4.19
C THR A 351 26.04 -11.74 3.17
N GLY A 352 26.19 -12.51 2.10
CA GLY A 352 25.09 -12.77 1.21
C GLY A 352 24.07 -13.73 1.84
N VAL A 353 22.78 -13.57 1.49
CA VAL A 353 21.70 -14.44 1.96
C VAL A 353 20.83 -14.94 0.82
N LYS A 354 20.31 -16.14 0.96
CA LYS A 354 19.35 -16.73 0.02
C LYS A 354 18.35 -17.60 0.77
N PHE A 355 17.10 -17.55 0.34
CA PHE A 355 16.02 -18.27 0.99
C PHE A 355 14.79 -18.38 0.10
N TRP A 356 13.86 -19.23 0.50
CA TRP A 356 12.54 -19.36 -0.09
C TRP A 356 11.48 -18.82 0.86
N VAL A 357 10.39 -18.32 0.28
CA VAL A 357 9.20 -17.88 1.01
C VAL A 357 7.98 -18.54 0.41
N ALA A 358 7.21 -19.19 1.24
CA ALA A 358 5.84 -19.59 0.93
C ALA A 358 4.88 -18.63 1.62
N LYS A 359 3.87 -18.14 0.88
CA LYS A 359 2.84 -17.23 1.39
C LYS A 359 1.45 -17.77 1.11
N ALA A 360 0.51 -17.48 2.00
CA ALA A 360 -0.91 -17.73 1.81
C ALA A 360 -1.70 -16.61 2.46
N GLY A 361 -2.70 -16.08 1.74
CA GLY A 361 -3.60 -15.05 2.25
C GLY A 361 -5.05 -15.43 1.94
N VAL A 362 -5.99 -15.08 2.82
CA VAL A 362 -7.42 -15.29 2.61
C VAL A 362 -8.25 -14.18 3.23
N ALA A 363 -9.19 -13.62 2.48
CA ALA A 363 -10.22 -12.74 3.03
C ALA A 363 -11.19 -13.58 3.88
N VAL A 364 -11.06 -13.53 5.20
CA VAL A 364 -11.92 -14.30 6.13
C VAL A 364 -13.28 -13.62 6.35
N GLN A 365 -13.29 -12.30 6.25
CA GLN A 365 -14.50 -11.47 6.26
C GLN A 365 -14.27 -10.24 5.38
N LYS A 366 -15.32 -9.44 5.13
CA LYS A 366 -15.14 -8.14 4.48
C LYS A 366 -14.14 -7.30 5.28
N ASN A 367 -13.13 -6.76 4.60
CA ASN A 367 -12.06 -5.94 5.18
C ASN A 367 -11.20 -6.66 6.24
N VAL A 368 -11.21 -7.99 6.27
CA VAL A 368 -10.37 -8.79 7.17
C VAL A 368 -9.65 -9.87 6.41
N GLU A 369 -8.33 -9.86 6.46
CA GLU A 369 -7.44 -10.81 5.81
C GLU A 369 -6.61 -11.56 6.83
N LEU A 370 -6.52 -12.86 6.68
CA LEU A 370 -5.60 -13.72 7.38
C LEU A 370 -4.47 -14.10 6.44
N ASP A 371 -3.24 -13.77 6.81
CA ASP A 371 -2.02 -14.09 6.09
C ASP A 371 -1.15 -15.05 6.89
N ALA A 372 -0.43 -15.88 6.17
CA ALA A 372 0.60 -16.74 6.73
C ALA A 372 1.79 -16.80 5.79
N TYR A 373 2.99 -16.86 6.34
CA TYR A 373 4.22 -17.02 5.57
C TYR A 373 5.18 -18.02 6.26
N TYR A 374 6.05 -18.60 5.45
CA TYR A 374 7.13 -19.46 5.91
C TYR A 374 8.38 -19.23 5.08
N ASN A 375 9.43 -18.74 5.74
CA ASN A 375 10.77 -18.56 5.18
C ASN A 375 11.58 -19.80 5.48
N PHE A 376 12.08 -20.46 4.47
CA PHE A 376 12.78 -21.72 4.62
C PHE A 376 14.00 -21.83 3.70
N GLY A 377 14.91 -22.74 4.09
CA GLY A 377 16.14 -22.94 3.37
C GLY A 377 17.07 -21.71 3.39
N ALA A 378 16.93 -20.90 4.43
CA ALA A 378 17.74 -19.72 4.62
C ALA A 378 19.21 -20.07 4.80
N LYS A 379 20.09 -19.47 3.99
CA LYS A 379 21.52 -19.74 3.96
C LYS A 379 22.31 -18.46 3.77
N ALA A 380 23.34 -18.30 4.59
CA ALA A 380 24.41 -17.33 4.37
C ALA A 380 25.43 -17.89 3.36
N PHE A 381 25.96 -17.02 2.51
CA PHE A 381 27.02 -17.32 1.56
C PHE A 381 27.98 -16.13 1.42
N ASP A 382 29.17 -16.35 0.87
CA ASP A 382 30.24 -15.32 0.75
C ASP A 382 30.45 -14.58 2.08
N ARG A 383 30.64 -15.37 3.15
CA ARG A 383 30.74 -14.88 4.52
C ARG A 383 32.05 -14.15 4.72
N TYR A 384 31.97 -12.95 5.32
CA TYR A 384 33.15 -12.22 5.77
C TYR A 384 33.87 -12.96 6.91
N ASP A 385 33.09 -13.60 7.79
CA ASP A 385 33.59 -14.42 8.90
C ASP A 385 33.03 -15.84 8.79
N ASP A 386 33.90 -16.85 8.77
CA ASP A 386 33.54 -18.26 8.70
C ASP A 386 32.69 -18.71 9.90
N SER A 387 32.70 -17.97 11.01
CA SER A 387 31.84 -18.24 12.18
C SER A 387 30.39 -17.79 12.01
N THR A 388 30.07 -16.98 10.99
CA THR A 388 28.71 -16.50 10.70
C THR A 388 27.80 -17.68 10.46
N LYS A 389 26.71 -17.78 11.25
CA LYS A 389 25.69 -18.83 11.10
C LYS A 389 24.80 -18.57 9.90
N ASP A 390 23.95 -19.53 9.55
CA ASP A 390 22.85 -19.31 8.64
C ASP A 390 21.74 -18.49 9.33
N PRO A 391 21.00 -17.61 8.62
CA PRO A 391 19.86 -16.94 9.20
C PRO A 391 18.76 -17.93 9.59
N ALA A 392 17.95 -17.56 10.56
CA ALA A 392 16.85 -18.41 11.01
C ALA A 392 15.80 -18.64 9.91
N ASN A 393 15.25 -19.84 9.85
CA ASN A 393 13.97 -20.04 9.18
C ASN A 393 12.87 -19.45 10.05
N THR A 394 11.88 -18.81 9.45
CA THR A 394 10.86 -18.06 10.18
C THR A 394 9.49 -18.37 9.61
N TRP A 395 8.49 -18.49 10.47
CA TRP A 395 7.11 -18.48 10.04
C TRP A 395 6.31 -17.44 10.81
N GLY A 396 5.26 -16.94 10.21
CA GLY A 396 4.38 -15.98 10.84
C GLY A 396 2.95 -16.10 10.36
N VAL A 397 2.07 -15.53 11.17
CA VAL A 397 0.65 -15.39 10.87
C VAL A 397 0.23 -13.96 11.21
N GLU A 398 -0.54 -13.36 10.34
CA GLU A 398 -1.03 -11.98 10.48
C GLU A 398 -2.53 -11.93 10.29
N LEU A 399 -3.20 -11.14 11.11
CA LEU A 399 -4.59 -10.79 10.92
C LEU A 399 -4.67 -9.29 10.66
N ASN A 400 -5.06 -8.94 9.44
CA ASN A 400 -5.10 -7.59 8.93
C ASN A 400 -6.56 -7.11 8.84
N TYR A 401 -6.83 -5.89 9.32
CA TYR A 401 -8.13 -5.23 9.31
C TYR A 401 -8.02 -3.91 8.56
N ALA A 402 -8.88 -3.67 7.58
CA ALA A 402 -8.99 -2.37 6.89
C ALA A 402 -10.30 -1.66 7.28
N PHE A 403 -10.26 -0.35 7.49
CA PHE A 403 -11.44 0.45 7.83
C PHE A 403 -11.39 1.88 7.28
#